data_3ad1a5d6c934b038aec049be4879f976
#
_entry.id   3ad1a5d6c934b038aec049be4879f976
#
_cell.length_a   1.000
_cell.length_b   1.000
_cell.length_c   1.000
_cell.angle_alpha   90.00
_cell.angle_beta   90.00
_cell.angle_gamma   90.00
#
_symmetry.space_group_name_H-M   'P 1'
#
loop_
_entity.id
_entity.type
_entity.pdbx_description
1 polymer ?
#
loop_
_entity_poly.entity_id
_entity_poly.type
_entity_poly.pdbx_seq_one_letter_code
_entity_poly.pdbx_strand_id
1 'polypeptide(L)'
;LKDAHPGSTVTILTMGPGRAADIIREGLFRGADNGYLLTDRAFAGADTLATSYALATAIRKIGDCDIIIGGRQAIDGDTAQVGPQVAEKLGLTQITYAEEILEVGKDKITVKRHIDGGVETVEGPLPIVITVNGSAAPCRPRNAKLVQKYKHAKTVTEKQQGNLDYTDLYDKRDYLNLVEWSVADVNGDLAQCGLSGSPTKVKAIQNIVFQ
;
A
#
# COMPACT_ATOMS: atom_id res chain seq x y z
N LEU A 1 -1.80 -16.07 2.13
CA LEU A 1 -2.70 -16.20 0.99
C LEU A 1 -1.99 -16.72 -0.25
N LYS A 2 -1.01 -15.98 -0.79
CA LYS A 2 -0.33 -16.36 -2.04
C LYS A 2 0.17 -17.81 -2.07
N ASP A 3 0.81 -18.27 -0.98
CA ASP A 3 1.34 -19.63 -0.93
C ASP A 3 0.25 -20.72 -0.90
N ALA A 4 -0.94 -20.37 -0.39
CA ALA A 4 -2.11 -21.25 -0.36
C ALA A 4 -2.92 -21.22 -1.67
N HIS A 5 -2.72 -20.19 -2.50
CA HIS A 5 -3.43 -19.99 -3.76
C HIS A 5 -2.43 -19.83 -4.93
N PRO A 6 -1.90 -20.94 -5.49
CA PRO A 6 -0.96 -20.89 -6.62
C PRO A 6 -1.53 -20.12 -7.81
N GLY A 7 -0.69 -19.26 -8.41
CA GLY A 7 -1.11 -18.37 -9.48
C GLY A 7 -1.53 -16.96 -9.02
N SER A 8 -1.70 -16.75 -7.72
CA SER A 8 -1.97 -15.42 -7.17
C SER A 8 -0.74 -14.52 -7.26
N THR A 9 -0.98 -13.23 -7.45
CA THR A 9 0.04 -12.17 -7.42
C THR A 9 -0.19 -11.23 -6.25
N VAL A 10 0.91 -10.71 -5.69
CA VAL A 10 0.89 -9.72 -4.61
C VAL A 10 1.59 -8.46 -5.10
N THR A 11 0.86 -7.36 -5.11
CA THR A 11 1.36 -6.05 -5.50
C THR A 11 1.43 -5.12 -4.30
N ILE A 12 2.57 -4.46 -4.09
CA ILE A 12 2.73 -3.43 -3.06
C ILE A 12 2.45 -2.06 -3.68
N LEU A 13 1.54 -1.32 -3.08
CA LEU A 13 1.31 0.09 -3.39
C LEU A 13 1.66 0.93 -2.16
N THR A 14 2.52 1.91 -2.33
CA THR A 14 2.84 2.89 -1.28
C THR A 14 2.83 4.30 -1.85
N MET A 15 2.34 5.25 -1.05
CA MET A 15 2.37 6.68 -1.36
C MET A 15 3.34 7.38 -0.41
N GLY A 16 4.29 8.13 -0.96
CA GLY A 16 5.25 8.84 -0.15
C GLY A 16 6.40 9.45 -0.94
N PRO A 17 7.37 10.06 -0.25
CA PRO A 17 8.59 10.57 -0.89
C PRO A 17 9.42 9.41 -1.46
N GLY A 18 10.39 9.71 -2.32
CA GLY A 18 11.22 8.71 -3.01
C GLY A 18 11.79 7.60 -2.10
N ARG A 19 12.16 7.95 -0.85
CA ARG A 19 12.62 6.97 0.15
C ARG A 19 11.59 5.88 0.50
N ALA A 20 10.31 6.10 0.21
CA ALA A 20 9.27 5.09 0.43
C ALA A 20 9.41 3.86 -0.51
N ALA A 21 10.29 3.93 -1.51
CA ALA A 21 10.72 2.77 -2.30
C ALA A 21 11.28 1.62 -1.44
N ASP A 22 11.84 1.93 -0.26
CA ASP A 22 12.29 0.91 0.70
C ASP A 22 11.16 -0.01 1.15
N ILE A 23 9.94 0.50 1.28
CA ILE A 23 8.77 -0.31 1.66
C ILE A 23 8.44 -1.34 0.56
N ILE A 24 8.60 -0.94 -0.72
CA ILE A 24 8.41 -1.86 -1.85
C ILE A 24 9.46 -2.96 -1.79
N ARG A 25 10.74 -2.61 -1.61
CA ARG A 25 11.83 -3.59 -1.47
C ARG A 25 11.56 -4.58 -0.33
N GLU A 26 11.12 -4.07 0.82
CA GLU A 26 10.73 -4.91 1.96
C GLU A 26 9.60 -5.90 1.63
N GLY A 27 8.59 -5.47 0.86
CA GLY A 27 7.54 -6.35 0.36
C GLY A 27 8.07 -7.41 -0.60
N LEU A 28 8.92 -7.02 -1.56
CA LEU A 28 9.57 -7.93 -2.51
C LEU A 28 10.46 -8.96 -1.79
N PHE A 29 11.20 -8.58 -0.75
CA PHE A 29 12.01 -9.49 0.06
C PHE A 29 11.17 -10.55 0.79
N ARG A 30 9.88 -10.28 0.99
CA ARG A 30 8.92 -11.16 1.65
C ARG A 30 8.00 -11.92 0.69
N GLY A 31 8.16 -11.73 -0.61
CA GLY A 31 7.46 -12.53 -1.61
C GLY A 31 6.38 -11.80 -2.40
N ALA A 32 6.30 -10.48 -2.33
CA ALA A 32 5.53 -9.71 -3.30
C ALA A 32 6.13 -9.84 -4.71
N ASP A 33 5.31 -9.67 -5.72
CA ASP A 33 5.70 -9.82 -7.13
C ASP A 33 6.01 -8.48 -7.77
N ASN A 34 5.23 -7.46 -7.44
CA ASN A 34 5.28 -6.12 -8.01
C ASN A 34 5.23 -5.06 -6.93
N GLY A 35 5.64 -3.83 -7.29
CA GLY A 35 5.49 -2.69 -6.42
C GLY A 35 5.44 -1.38 -7.17
N TYR A 36 4.57 -0.49 -6.70
CA TYR A 36 4.35 0.84 -7.24
C TYR A 36 4.54 1.90 -6.16
N LEU A 37 5.38 2.88 -6.44
CA LEU A 37 5.55 4.07 -5.61
C LEU A 37 4.74 5.22 -6.19
N LEU A 38 3.72 5.65 -5.48
CA LEU A 38 2.98 6.86 -5.80
C LEU A 38 3.70 8.05 -5.18
N THR A 39 4.41 8.82 -5.99
CA THR A 39 5.26 9.91 -5.53
C THR A 39 5.16 11.13 -6.44
N ASP A 40 4.76 12.25 -5.84
CA ASP A 40 4.68 13.55 -6.47
C ASP A 40 4.64 14.63 -5.37
N ARG A 41 5.16 15.80 -5.64
CA ARG A 41 5.01 16.96 -4.74
C ARG A 41 3.55 17.35 -4.52
N ALA A 42 2.70 17.12 -5.53
CA ALA A 42 1.27 17.37 -5.43
C ALA A 42 0.55 16.50 -4.39
N PHE A 43 1.12 15.39 -3.95
CA PHE A 43 0.56 14.58 -2.85
C PHE A 43 0.95 15.08 -1.45
N ALA A 44 1.88 16.03 -1.36
CA ALA A 44 2.38 16.49 -0.06
C ALA A 44 1.28 17.17 0.78
N GLY A 45 1.29 16.87 2.09
CA GLY A 45 0.33 17.44 3.04
C GLY A 45 -1.11 16.91 2.90
N ALA A 46 -1.29 15.77 2.22
CA ALA A 46 -2.58 15.10 2.10
C ALA A 46 -3.12 14.68 3.47
N ASP A 47 -4.39 14.99 3.74
CA ASP A 47 -5.14 14.35 4.81
C ASP A 47 -5.66 12.96 4.38
N THR A 48 -6.50 12.32 5.19
CA THR A 48 -7.01 10.99 4.88
C THR A 48 -7.87 10.96 3.61
N LEU A 49 -8.60 12.04 3.33
CA LEU A 49 -9.46 12.14 2.15
C LEU A 49 -8.64 12.23 0.85
N ALA A 50 -7.66 13.11 0.81
CA ALA A 50 -6.76 13.27 -0.33
C ALA A 50 -5.85 12.03 -0.50
N THR A 51 -5.39 11.43 0.60
CA THR A 51 -4.62 10.18 0.58
C THR A 51 -5.43 9.04 -0.02
N SER A 52 -6.67 8.85 0.44
CA SER A 52 -7.54 7.78 -0.08
C SER A 52 -7.91 8.00 -1.55
N TYR A 53 -8.04 9.25 -1.99
CA TYR A 53 -8.25 9.58 -3.39
C TYR A 53 -7.05 9.13 -4.25
N ALA A 54 -5.84 9.54 -3.86
CA ALA A 54 -4.61 9.19 -4.58
C ALA A 54 -4.41 7.67 -4.65
N LEU A 55 -4.62 6.95 -3.55
CA LEU A 55 -4.54 5.49 -3.51
C LEU A 55 -5.61 4.83 -4.39
N ALA A 56 -6.85 5.29 -4.36
CA ALA A 56 -7.93 4.73 -5.17
C ALA A 56 -7.66 4.92 -6.67
N THR A 57 -7.12 6.06 -7.11
CA THR A 57 -6.73 6.27 -8.51
C THR A 57 -5.62 5.32 -8.95
N ALA A 58 -4.61 5.12 -8.09
CA ALA A 58 -3.53 4.17 -8.35
C ALA A 58 -4.04 2.72 -8.41
N ILE A 59 -4.94 2.33 -7.51
CA ILE A 59 -5.55 0.98 -7.52
C ILE A 59 -6.36 0.76 -8.79
N ARG A 60 -7.14 1.74 -9.26
CA ARG A 60 -7.84 1.64 -10.55
C ARG A 60 -6.88 1.46 -11.71
N LYS A 61 -5.71 2.09 -11.68
CA LYS A 61 -4.66 1.93 -12.70
C LYS A 61 -4.00 0.55 -12.64
N ILE A 62 -3.80 -0.01 -11.45
CA ILE A 62 -3.31 -1.39 -11.30
C ILE A 62 -4.27 -2.37 -11.97
N GLY A 63 -5.58 -2.10 -11.84
CA GLY A 63 -6.62 -2.92 -12.44
C GLY A 63 -7.14 -4.01 -11.49
N ASP A 64 -7.52 -5.15 -12.04
CA ASP A 64 -8.24 -6.22 -11.36
C ASP A 64 -7.53 -6.69 -10.07
N CYS A 65 -8.08 -6.29 -8.94
CA CYS A 65 -7.63 -6.69 -7.62
C CYS A 65 -8.78 -7.36 -6.88
N ASP A 66 -8.64 -8.65 -6.56
CA ASP A 66 -9.66 -9.38 -5.80
C ASP A 66 -9.71 -8.92 -4.34
N ILE A 67 -8.54 -8.67 -3.74
CA ILE A 67 -8.42 -8.27 -2.34
C ILE A 67 -7.43 -7.11 -2.21
N ILE A 68 -7.89 -6.02 -1.64
CA ILE A 68 -7.06 -4.86 -1.31
C ILE A 68 -6.84 -4.87 0.20
N ILE A 69 -5.58 -4.98 0.64
CA ILE A 69 -5.23 -5.10 2.04
C ILE A 69 -4.47 -3.86 2.51
N GLY A 70 -4.96 -3.24 3.56
CA GLY A 70 -4.30 -2.15 4.25
C GLY A 70 -4.10 -2.42 5.73
N GLY A 71 -3.25 -1.66 6.40
CA GLY A 71 -3.20 -1.64 7.85
C GLY A 71 -4.45 -0.96 8.44
N ARG A 72 -4.73 -1.24 9.71
CA ARG A 72 -5.85 -0.63 10.45
C ARG A 72 -5.76 0.90 10.42
N GLN A 73 -4.60 1.42 10.75
CA GLN A 73 -4.35 2.87 10.86
C GLN A 73 -2.86 3.19 10.81
N ALA A 74 -2.55 4.44 10.46
CA ALA A 74 -1.20 4.98 10.59
C ALA A 74 -0.92 5.36 12.05
N ILE A 75 0.34 5.21 12.49
CA ILE A 75 0.73 5.47 13.87
C ILE A 75 0.80 6.96 14.21
N ASP A 76 0.99 7.80 13.20
CA ASP A 76 1.13 9.26 13.35
C ASP A 76 -0.23 9.98 13.39
N GLY A 77 -1.18 9.56 12.58
CA GLY A 77 -2.50 10.20 12.50
C GLY A 77 -3.59 9.52 13.32
N ASP A 78 -3.46 8.24 13.56
CA ASP A 78 -4.33 7.39 14.40
C ASP A 78 -5.83 7.46 14.05
N THR A 79 -6.17 7.75 12.80
CA THR A 79 -7.54 8.02 12.37
C THR A 79 -8.32 6.78 11.91
N ALA A 80 -7.64 5.72 11.49
CA ALA A 80 -8.23 4.50 10.90
C ALA A 80 -9.17 4.75 9.70
N GLN A 81 -9.04 5.87 9.00
CA GLN A 81 -9.98 6.32 7.96
C GLN A 81 -9.59 5.92 6.54
N VAL A 82 -8.29 5.79 6.24
CA VAL A 82 -7.80 5.64 4.86
C VAL A 82 -8.36 4.38 4.19
N GLY A 83 -8.33 3.22 4.88
CA GLY A 83 -8.85 1.96 4.33
C GLY A 83 -10.35 2.06 3.96
N PRO A 84 -11.23 2.43 4.91
CA PRO A 84 -12.65 2.65 4.64
C PRO A 84 -12.93 3.67 3.52
N GLN A 85 -12.19 4.76 3.47
CA GLN A 85 -12.33 5.77 2.41
C GLN A 85 -11.88 5.26 1.05
N VAL A 86 -10.85 4.41 0.99
CA VAL A 86 -10.45 3.73 -0.26
C VAL A 86 -11.56 2.81 -0.74
N ALA A 87 -12.17 2.03 0.17
CA ALA A 87 -13.28 1.15 -0.16
C ALA A 87 -14.45 1.94 -0.75
N GLU A 88 -14.87 3.03 -0.10
CA GLU A 88 -15.94 3.91 -0.57
C GLU A 88 -15.63 4.49 -1.96
N LYS A 89 -14.41 5.02 -2.16
CA LYS A 89 -14.00 5.58 -3.45
C LYS A 89 -13.94 4.56 -4.58
N LEU A 90 -13.72 3.29 -4.26
CA LEU A 90 -13.72 2.19 -5.23
C LEU A 90 -15.10 1.55 -5.41
N GLY A 91 -16.07 1.86 -4.55
CA GLY A 91 -17.40 1.23 -4.53
C GLY A 91 -17.33 -0.22 -4.09
N LEU A 92 -16.39 -0.57 -3.21
CA LEU A 92 -16.15 -1.93 -2.74
C LEU A 92 -16.64 -2.15 -1.31
N THR A 93 -17.08 -3.37 -1.03
CA THR A 93 -17.31 -3.84 0.34
C THR A 93 -16.01 -3.79 1.14
N GLN A 94 -16.13 -3.61 2.45
CA GLN A 94 -14.97 -3.61 3.34
C GLN A 94 -15.18 -4.49 4.56
N ILE A 95 -14.10 -5.08 5.06
CA ILE A 95 -14.00 -5.72 6.37
C ILE A 95 -12.84 -5.09 7.12
N THR A 96 -13.15 -4.46 8.26
CA THR A 96 -12.15 -3.77 9.07
C THR A 96 -11.70 -4.61 10.25
N TYR A 97 -10.51 -4.32 10.80
CA TYR A 97 -9.93 -4.98 11.97
C TYR A 97 -9.76 -6.50 11.80
N ALA A 98 -9.46 -6.96 10.59
CA ALA A 98 -9.22 -8.37 10.30
C ALA A 98 -8.04 -8.93 11.11
N GLU A 99 -8.22 -10.10 11.69
CA GLU A 99 -7.19 -10.86 12.40
C GLU A 99 -6.71 -12.06 11.57
N GLU A 100 -7.66 -12.71 10.88
CA GLU A 100 -7.37 -13.92 10.13
C GLU A 100 -8.33 -14.05 8.94
N ILE A 101 -7.78 -14.44 7.79
CA ILE A 101 -8.57 -14.84 6.63
C ILE A 101 -8.75 -16.35 6.72
N LEU A 102 -9.99 -16.79 6.95
CA LEU A 102 -10.31 -18.21 7.18
C LEU A 102 -10.48 -18.96 5.86
N GLU A 103 -11.13 -18.32 4.87
CA GLU A 103 -11.41 -18.94 3.58
C GLU A 103 -11.45 -17.89 2.47
N VAL A 104 -10.92 -18.23 1.31
CA VAL A 104 -11.07 -17.44 0.07
C VAL A 104 -11.73 -18.34 -0.97
N GLY A 105 -12.97 -18.05 -1.28
CA GLY A 105 -13.73 -18.69 -2.35
C GLY A 105 -13.57 -17.97 -3.69
N LYS A 106 -14.38 -18.36 -4.65
CA LYS A 106 -14.39 -17.74 -5.98
C LYS A 106 -14.95 -16.32 -5.96
N ASP A 107 -16.05 -16.10 -5.23
CA ASP A 107 -16.81 -14.85 -5.25
C ASP A 107 -16.92 -14.21 -3.86
N LYS A 108 -16.35 -14.83 -2.83
CA LYS A 108 -16.48 -14.43 -1.44
C LYS A 108 -15.26 -14.79 -0.60
N ILE A 109 -15.13 -14.11 0.53
CA ILE A 109 -14.09 -14.31 1.51
C ILE A 109 -14.69 -14.37 2.91
N THR A 110 -14.18 -15.26 3.76
CA THR A 110 -14.55 -15.38 5.18
C THR A 110 -13.39 -14.91 6.04
N VAL A 111 -13.67 -13.94 6.91
CA VAL A 111 -12.66 -13.26 7.71
C VAL A 111 -13.08 -13.24 9.17
N LYS A 112 -12.15 -13.57 10.05
CA LYS A 112 -12.26 -13.33 11.49
C LYS A 112 -11.75 -11.93 11.78
N ARG A 113 -12.55 -11.10 12.45
CA ARG A 113 -12.24 -9.73 12.79
C ARG A 113 -12.42 -9.42 14.26
N HIS A 114 -11.65 -8.45 14.74
CA HIS A 114 -11.77 -7.91 16.09
C HIS A 114 -12.94 -6.93 16.20
N ILE A 115 -13.70 -7.02 17.30
CA ILE A 115 -14.75 -6.08 17.68
C ILE A 115 -14.63 -5.74 19.16
N ASP A 116 -15.33 -4.71 19.61
CA ASP A 116 -15.41 -4.40 21.04
C ASP A 116 -16.02 -5.59 21.79
N GLY A 117 -15.25 -6.13 22.71
CA GLY A 117 -15.66 -7.26 23.54
C GLY A 117 -15.41 -8.66 22.96
N GLY A 118 -14.74 -8.79 21.79
CA GLY A 118 -14.42 -10.11 21.25
C GLY A 118 -14.01 -10.15 19.81
N VAL A 119 -14.41 -11.22 19.17
CA VAL A 119 -14.17 -11.45 17.73
C VAL A 119 -15.46 -11.95 17.08
N GLU A 120 -15.61 -11.65 15.80
CA GLU A 120 -16.67 -12.20 14.97
C GLU A 120 -16.12 -12.73 13.66
N THR A 121 -16.85 -13.65 13.05
CA THR A 121 -16.57 -14.16 11.73
C THR A 121 -17.58 -13.58 10.75
N VAL A 122 -17.10 -12.95 9.70
CA VAL A 122 -17.94 -12.31 8.69
C VAL A 122 -17.57 -12.80 7.30
N GLU A 123 -18.54 -12.79 6.40
CA GLU A 123 -18.36 -13.11 4.99
C GLU A 123 -18.63 -11.84 4.16
N GLY A 124 -17.80 -11.61 3.14
CA GLY A 124 -17.94 -10.51 2.20
C GLY A 124 -17.74 -10.94 0.76
N PRO A 125 -18.36 -10.26 -0.22
CA PRO A 125 -18.14 -10.53 -1.63
C PRO A 125 -16.76 -10.05 -2.08
N LEU A 126 -16.19 -10.68 -3.11
CA LEU A 126 -15.02 -10.19 -3.83
C LEU A 126 -15.47 -9.36 -5.06
N PRO A 127 -14.75 -8.29 -5.44
CA PRO A 127 -13.56 -7.74 -4.79
C PRO A 127 -13.87 -6.99 -3.49
N ILE A 128 -12.87 -6.90 -2.58
CA ILE A 128 -13.07 -6.37 -1.23
C ILE A 128 -11.85 -5.59 -0.72
N VAL A 129 -12.09 -4.63 0.18
CA VAL A 129 -11.04 -3.96 0.97
C VAL A 129 -11.02 -4.52 2.39
N ILE A 130 -9.84 -4.89 2.87
CA ILE A 130 -9.63 -5.43 4.22
C ILE A 130 -8.61 -4.56 4.96
N THR A 131 -8.92 -4.13 6.18
CA THR A 131 -7.93 -3.53 7.07
C THR A 131 -7.52 -4.50 8.17
N VAL A 132 -6.21 -4.66 8.36
CA VAL A 132 -5.65 -5.69 9.25
C VAL A 132 -5.37 -5.11 10.62
N ASN A 133 -5.80 -5.82 11.67
CA ASN A 133 -5.54 -5.46 13.06
C ASN A 133 -4.14 -5.89 13.51
N GLY A 134 -3.62 -5.23 14.55
CA GLY A 134 -2.31 -5.56 15.12
C GLY A 134 -2.23 -6.93 15.79
N SER A 135 -3.36 -7.55 16.11
CA SER A 135 -3.46 -8.93 16.65
C SER A 135 -3.37 -10.02 15.57
N ALA A 136 -3.33 -9.65 14.29
CA ALA A 136 -3.13 -10.61 13.21
C ALA A 136 -1.76 -11.28 13.26
N ALA A 137 -1.60 -12.36 12.50
CA ALA A 137 -0.34 -13.10 12.42
C ALA A 137 0.85 -12.17 12.08
N PRO A 138 2.02 -12.42 12.67
CA PRO A 138 3.20 -11.59 12.45
C PRO A 138 3.64 -11.62 10.98
N CYS A 139 4.31 -10.55 10.56
CA CYS A 139 4.87 -10.44 9.22
C CYS A 139 5.88 -11.58 8.97
N ARG A 140 5.79 -12.23 7.80
CA ARG A 140 6.76 -13.26 7.41
C ARG A 140 8.19 -12.69 7.32
N PRO A 141 9.23 -13.48 7.64
CA PRO A 141 10.61 -13.04 7.53
C PRO A 141 11.02 -12.80 6.09
N ARG A 142 12.10 -12.03 5.89
CA ARG A 142 12.73 -11.85 4.58
C ARG A 142 13.27 -13.20 4.08
N ASN A 143 13.08 -13.46 2.79
CA ASN A 143 13.67 -14.63 2.13
C ASN A 143 15.04 -14.26 1.56
N ALA A 144 16.09 -14.97 1.94
CA ALA A 144 17.46 -14.67 1.52
C ALA A 144 17.64 -14.65 -0.01
N LYS A 145 16.97 -15.55 -0.75
CA LYS A 145 17.03 -15.58 -2.22
C LYS A 145 16.37 -14.33 -2.82
N LEU A 146 15.25 -13.88 -2.25
CA LEU A 146 14.54 -12.68 -2.71
C LEU A 146 15.31 -11.41 -2.35
N VAL A 147 15.92 -11.35 -1.16
CA VAL A 147 16.85 -10.26 -0.81
C VAL A 147 17.99 -10.18 -1.82
N GLN A 148 18.63 -11.29 -2.14
CA GLN A 148 19.71 -11.32 -3.14
C GLN A 148 19.20 -10.90 -4.53
N LYS A 149 17.98 -11.29 -4.91
CA LYS A 149 17.38 -10.92 -6.19
C LYS A 149 17.09 -9.42 -6.29
N TYR A 150 16.50 -8.82 -5.26
CA TYR A 150 15.93 -7.46 -5.31
C TYR A 150 16.74 -6.39 -4.57
N LYS A 151 17.89 -6.71 -3.94
CA LYS A 151 18.69 -5.74 -3.16
C LYS A 151 19.16 -4.53 -3.97
N HIS A 152 19.26 -4.65 -5.28
CA HIS A 152 19.63 -3.58 -6.19
C HIS A 152 18.43 -2.96 -6.93
N ALA A 153 17.20 -3.35 -6.59
CA ALA A 153 16.02 -2.76 -7.19
C ALA A 153 15.93 -1.26 -6.86
N LYS A 154 15.75 -0.43 -7.88
CA LYS A 154 15.74 1.03 -7.76
C LYS A 154 14.66 1.65 -8.63
N THR A 155 14.16 2.79 -8.19
CA THR A 155 13.30 3.63 -8.99
C THR A 155 14.09 4.44 -10.03
N VAL A 156 13.40 5.06 -10.97
CA VAL A 156 14.05 5.95 -11.96
C VAL A 156 14.76 7.10 -11.26
N THR A 157 14.10 7.72 -10.27
CA THR A 157 14.66 8.83 -9.50
C THR A 157 15.92 8.41 -8.73
N GLU A 158 15.90 7.26 -8.07
CA GLU A 158 17.08 6.72 -7.36
C GLU A 158 18.25 6.42 -8.31
N LYS A 159 17.96 5.96 -9.54
CA LYS A 159 19.00 5.71 -10.55
C LYS A 159 19.65 7.02 -11.02
N GLN A 160 18.87 8.08 -11.19
CA GLN A 160 19.37 9.40 -11.59
C GLN A 160 20.19 10.10 -10.50
N GLN A 161 19.85 9.90 -9.23
CA GLN A 161 20.54 10.49 -8.08
C GLN A 161 21.80 9.71 -7.67
N GLY A 162 21.88 8.45 -8.03
CA GLY A 162 22.99 7.57 -7.67
C GLY A 162 24.10 7.57 -8.71
N ASN A 163 25.36 7.57 -8.26
CA ASN A 163 26.49 7.26 -9.13
C ASN A 163 26.50 5.74 -9.35
N LEU A 164 25.83 5.26 -10.41
CA LEU A 164 25.65 3.83 -10.66
C LEU A 164 26.71 3.33 -11.64
N ASP A 165 27.60 2.48 -11.14
CA ASP A 165 28.60 1.79 -11.96
C ASP A 165 27.99 0.65 -12.83
N TYR A 166 26.69 0.37 -12.70
CA TYR A 166 26.01 -0.78 -13.32
C TYR A 166 24.72 -0.40 -14.06
N THR A 167 24.80 0.58 -14.96
CA THR A 167 23.61 1.03 -15.71
C THR A 167 22.98 -0.08 -16.56
N ASP A 168 23.80 -0.97 -17.13
CA ASP A 168 23.36 -2.10 -17.96
C ASP A 168 22.65 -3.21 -17.16
N LEU A 169 22.73 -3.19 -15.82
CA LEU A 169 22.06 -4.16 -14.96
C LEU A 169 20.54 -4.05 -15.06
N TYR A 170 20.03 -2.82 -15.15
CA TYR A 170 18.61 -2.53 -15.20
C TYR A 170 18.00 -2.83 -16.56
N ASP A 171 18.79 -2.75 -17.63
CA ASP A 171 18.37 -3.12 -18.99
C ASP A 171 18.26 -4.65 -19.14
N LYS A 172 19.14 -5.38 -18.46
CA LYS A 172 19.18 -6.86 -18.48
C LYS A 172 18.20 -7.52 -17.51
N ARG A 173 17.71 -6.79 -16.52
CA ARG A 173 16.91 -7.33 -15.41
C ARG A 173 15.75 -6.41 -15.07
N ASP A 174 14.71 -6.45 -15.86
CA ASP A 174 13.51 -5.59 -15.71
C ASP A 174 12.92 -5.60 -14.30
N TYR A 175 13.01 -6.74 -13.59
CA TYR A 175 12.52 -6.87 -12.23
C TYR A 175 13.25 -5.99 -11.19
N LEU A 176 14.37 -5.37 -11.56
CA LEU A 176 15.08 -4.39 -10.74
C LEU A 176 14.57 -2.95 -10.91
N ASN A 177 13.70 -2.71 -11.88
CA ASN A 177 13.12 -1.41 -12.12
C ASN A 177 11.85 -1.24 -11.28
N LEU A 178 11.93 -0.50 -10.18
CA LEU A 178 10.76 -0.13 -9.38
C LEU A 178 9.99 0.99 -10.10
N VAL A 179 8.69 0.85 -10.16
CA VAL A 179 7.83 1.80 -10.87
C VAL A 179 7.45 2.96 -9.96
N GLU A 180 7.67 4.18 -10.44
CA GLU A 180 7.18 5.42 -9.82
C GLU A 180 5.99 5.95 -10.63
N TRP A 181 4.96 6.41 -9.96
CA TRP A 181 3.81 7.09 -10.55
C TRP A 181 3.61 8.47 -9.93
N SER A 182 3.49 9.47 -10.77
CA SER A 182 3.05 10.83 -10.45
C SER A 182 1.51 10.93 -10.45
N VAL A 183 0.99 12.10 -10.14
CA VAL A 183 -0.46 12.40 -10.29
C VAL A 183 -0.91 12.19 -11.73
N ALA A 184 -0.10 12.64 -12.70
CA ALA A 184 -0.42 12.49 -14.11
C ALA A 184 -0.47 11.03 -14.56
N ASP A 185 0.45 10.19 -14.05
CA ASP A 185 0.50 8.77 -14.38
C ASP A 185 -0.76 8.00 -13.96
N VAL A 186 -1.41 8.43 -12.88
CA VAL A 186 -2.65 7.82 -12.38
C VAL A 186 -3.91 8.56 -12.82
N ASN A 187 -3.80 9.51 -13.75
CA ASN A 187 -4.88 10.39 -14.21
C ASN A 187 -5.61 11.07 -13.03
N GLY A 188 -4.83 11.50 -12.02
CA GLY A 188 -5.36 12.14 -10.83
C GLY A 188 -5.72 13.60 -11.07
N ASP A 189 -6.79 14.05 -10.42
CA ASP A 189 -7.17 15.45 -10.36
C ASP A 189 -6.36 16.16 -9.27
N LEU A 190 -5.53 17.14 -9.69
CA LEU A 190 -4.71 17.94 -8.78
C LEU A 190 -5.53 18.67 -7.69
N ALA A 191 -6.77 19.02 -7.98
CA ALA A 191 -7.66 19.66 -6.99
C ALA A 191 -8.04 18.72 -5.84
N GLN A 192 -7.95 17.41 -6.04
CA GLN A 192 -8.24 16.39 -5.03
C GLN A 192 -6.99 15.79 -4.38
N CYS A 193 -5.80 16.31 -4.73
CA CYS A 193 -4.52 15.81 -4.22
C CYS A 193 -3.92 16.74 -3.16
N GLY A 194 -3.12 16.17 -2.26
CA GLY A 194 -2.32 16.89 -1.29
C GLY A 194 -3.11 17.93 -0.48
N LEU A 195 -2.50 19.07 -0.22
CA LEU A 195 -3.13 20.17 0.51
C LEU A 195 -4.37 20.73 -0.19
N SER A 196 -4.43 20.70 -1.52
CA SER A 196 -5.57 21.21 -2.27
C SER A 196 -6.81 20.33 -2.08
N GLY A 197 -6.63 19.02 -2.04
CA GLY A 197 -7.69 18.03 -1.84
C GLY A 197 -8.03 17.77 -0.37
N SER A 198 -7.33 18.41 0.58
CA SER A 198 -7.47 18.16 2.01
C SER A 198 -8.38 19.18 2.68
N PRO A 199 -9.60 18.83 3.11
CA PRO A 199 -10.42 19.68 3.96
C PRO A 199 -9.80 19.92 5.34
N THR A 200 -9.02 18.98 5.86
CA THR A 200 -8.29 19.09 7.13
C THR A 200 -6.90 19.68 6.89
N LYS A 201 -6.58 20.77 7.59
CA LYS A 201 -5.28 21.45 7.49
C LYS A 201 -4.56 21.44 8.82
N VAL A 202 -3.31 20.99 8.82
CA VAL A 202 -2.43 21.10 9.98
C VAL A 202 -2.07 22.58 10.19
N LYS A 203 -2.43 23.16 11.33
CA LYS A 203 -2.14 24.58 11.66
C LYS A 203 -0.71 24.77 12.13
N ALA A 204 -0.18 23.85 12.93
CA ALA A 204 1.18 23.89 13.43
C ALA A 204 1.63 22.49 13.90
N ILE A 205 2.93 22.26 13.82
CA ILE A 205 3.58 21.09 14.43
C ILE A 205 4.47 21.63 15.55
N GLN A 206 4.25 21.19 16.79
CA GLN A 206 5.09 21.55 17.94
C GLN A 206 5.91 20.33 18.35
N ASN A 207 7.23 20.46 18.33
CA ASN A 207 8.11 19.44 18.89
C ASN A 207 8.16 19.63 20.41
N ILE A 208 7.64 18.68 21.16
CA ILE A 208 7.78 18.62 22.61
C ILE A 208 9.04 17.80 22.90
N VAL A 209 10.06 18.45 23.44
CA VAL A 209 11.25 17.77 23.97
C VAL A 209 10.95 17.46 25.42
N PHE A 210 10.79 16.22 25.77
CA PHE A 210 10.73 15.76 27.16
C PHE A 210 12.15 15.84 27.74
N GLN A 211 12.32 16.64 28.80
CA GLN A 211 13.56 16.69 29.58
C GLN A 211 13.65 15.55 30.56
#